data_00c372a2ee21967f13690d31ecb36030
#
_entry.id   00c372a2ee21967f13690d31ecb36030
#
_cell.length_a   1.000
_cell.length_b   1.000
_cell.length_c   1.000
_cell.angle_alpha   90.00
_cell.angle_beta   90.00
_cell.angle_gamma   90.00
#
_symmetry.space_group_name_H-M   'P 1'
#
loop_
_entity.id
_entity.type
_entity.pdbx_description
1 polymer ?
#
loop_
_entity_poly.entity_id
_entity_poly.type
_entity_poly.pdbx_seq_one_letter_code
_entity_poly.pdbx_strand_id
1 'polypeptide(L)'
;MPSVATPEFWAAYRELPRSVRRRARQAYAHFADDPSHPGLRFKRVGKRRPVYSARIGIDYRALGVMDGPVIVWFWIGPHHEYDRLLDSL
;
A
#
# COMPACT_ATOMS: atom_id res chain seq x y z
N MET A 1 3.23 -0.42 13.84
CA MET A 1 2.07 -1.25 13.46
C MET A 1 2.58 -2.51 12.78
N PRO A 2 2.19 -3.70 13.27
CA PRO A 2 2.59 -4.93 12.60
C PRO A 2 1.97 -5.04 11.22
N SER A 3 2.72 -5.62 10.29
CA SER A 3 2.25 -5.78 8.91
C SER A 3 2.75 -7.08 8.30
N VAL A 4 1.96 -7.60 7.36
CA VAL A 4 2.32 -8.75 6.52
C VAL A 4 1.92 -8.42 5.08
N ALA A 5 2.40 -9.21 4.13
CA ALA A 5 2.06 -9.02 2.73
C ALA A 5 1.67 -10.37 2.12
N THR A 6 0.67 -10.35 1.24
CA THR A 6 0.18 -11.56 0.56
C THR A 6 1.08 -11.94 -0.62
N PRO A 7 0.96 -13.18 -1.12
CA PRO A 7 1.63 -13.57 -2.36
C PRO A 7 1.26 -12.67 -3.55
N GLU A 8 0.01 -12.21 -3.61
CA GLU A 8 -0.48 -11.28 -4.64
C GLU A 8 0.24 -9.94 -4.57
N PHE A 9 0.50 -9.45 -3.36
CA PHE A 9 1.29 -8.23 -3.20
C PHE A 9 2.69 -8.40 -3.79
N TRP A 10 3.35 -9.50 -3.46
CA TRP A 10 4.71 -9.74 -3.95
C TRP A 10 4.75 -9.93 -5.47
N ALA A 11 3.73 -10.56 -6.05
CA ALA A 11 3.63 -10.67 -7.50
C ALA A 11 3.54 -9.29 -8.15
N ALA A 12 2.69 -8.41 -7.63
CA ALA A 12 2.55 -7.05 -8.12
C ALA A 12 3.84 -6.23 -7.90
N TYR A 13 4.48 -6.40 -6.75
CA TYR A 13 5.74 -5.71 -6.43
C TYR A 13 6.83 -6.07 -7.46
N ARG A 14 6.94 -7.34 -7.83
CA ARG A 14 7.97 -7.78 -8.78
C ARG A 14 7.78 -7.19 -10.18
N GLU A 15 6.56 -6.78 -10.54
CA GLU A 15 6.28 -6.14 -11.82
C GLU A 15 6.69 -4.66 -11.85
N LEU A 16 7.02 -4.07 -10.71
CA LEU A 16 7.35 -2.66 -10.63
C LEU A 16 8.76 -2.38 -11.17
N PRO A 17 8.99 -1.18 -11.77
CA PRO A 17 10.34 -0.74 -12.10
C PRO A 17 11.23 -0.71 -10.85
N ARG A 18 12.53 -0.90 -11.06
CA ARG A 18 13.50 -0.95 -9.95
C ARG A 18 13.42 0.31 -9.06
N SER A 19 13.31 1.49 -9.67
CA SER A 19 13.24 2.75 -8.92
C SER A 19 12.02 2.81 -8.03
N VAL A 20 10.89 2.24 -8.50
CA VAL A 20 9.65 2.20 -7.73
C VAL A 20 9.77 1.19 -6.60
N ARG A 21 10.37 0.03 -6.85
CA ARG A 21 10.62 -0.95 -5.78
C ARG A 21 11.47 -0.35 -4.67
N ARG A 22 12.46 0.47 -5.02
CA ARG A 22 13.28 1.18 -4.03
C ARG A 22 12.44 2.14 -3.19
N ARG A 23 11.58 2.92 -3.84
CA ARG A 23 10.66 3.84 -3.14
C ARG A 23 9.68 3.08 -2.25
N ALA A 24 9.23 1.92 -2.69
CA ALA A 24 8.35 1.08 -1.88
C ALA A 24 9.05 0.62 -0.61
N ARG A 25 10.31 0.22 -0.69
CA ARG A 25 11.08 -0.17 0.50
C ARG A 25 11.29 1.00 1.45
N GLN A 26 11.57 2.20 0.92
CA GLN A 26 11.70 3.42 1.73
C GLN A 26 10.38 3.76 2.42
N ALA A 27 9.28 3.68 1.68
CA ALA A 27 7.95 3.93 2.25
C ALA A 27 7.63 2.92 3.35
N TYR A 28 7.98 1.65 3.16
CA TYR A 28 7.77 0.64 4.20
C TYR A 28 8.59 0.94 5.45
N ALA A 29 9.82 1.39 5.30
CA ALA A 29 10.65 1.78 6.45
C ALA A 29 10.01 2.93 7.22
N HIS A 30 9.49 3.93 6.54
CA HIS A 30 8.75 5.02 7.18
C HIS A 30 7.50 4.51 7.88
N PHE A 31 6.75 3.63 7.24
CA PHE A 31 5.54 3.05 7.81
C PHE A 31 5.85 2.25 9.08
N ALA A 32 6.90 1.46 9.05
CA ALA A 32 7.31 0.66 10.21
C ALA A 32 7.73 1.54 11.39
N ASP A 33 8.34 2.69 11.10
CA ASP A 33 8.76 3.65 12.14
C ASP A 33 7.57 4.46 12.64
N ASP A 34 6.78 5.00 11.74
CA ASP A 34 5.63 5.86 12.06
C ASP A 34 4.59 5.82 10.95
N PRO A 35 3.48 5.07 11.13
CA PRO A 35 2.43 5.01 10.11
C PRO A 35 1.79 6.37 9.77
N SER A 36 1.93 7.35 10.66
CA SER A 36 1.39 8.70 10.41
C SER A 36 2.35 9.61 9.64
N HIS A 37 3.50 9.09 9.19
CA HIS A 37 4.47 9.86 8.43
C HIS A 37 3.77 10.56 7.25
N PRO A 38 3.88 11.91 7.10
CA PRO A 38 3.07 12.65 6.13
C PRO A 38 3.24 12.19 4.69
N GLY A 39 4.45 11.77 4.31
CA GLY A 39 4.73 11.32 2.94
C GLY A 39 3.98 10.07 2.52
N LEU A 40 3.52 9.27 3.48
CA LEU A 40 2.79 8.03 3.20
C LEU A 40 1.33 8.28 2.85
N ARG A 41 0.74 9.35 3.35
CA ARG A 41 -0.69 9.63 3.22
C ARG A 41 -1.54 8.39 3.51
N PHE A 42 -1.15 7.68 4.56
CA PHE A 42 -1.84 6.45 4.97
C PHE A 42 -3.25 6.79 5.45
N LYS A 43 -4.25 6.23 4.77
CA LYS A 43 -5.65 6.56 5.07
C LYS A 43 -6.58 5.43 4.65
N ARG A 44 -7.72 5.35 5.33
CA ARG A 44 -8.78 4.43 4.95
C ARG A 44 -9.44 4.89 3.65
N VAL A 45 -9.60 3.97 2.70
CA VAL A 45 -10.23 4.22 1.40
C VAL A 45 -11.41 3.28 1.14
N GLY A 46 -11.47 2.14 1.81
CA GLY A 46 -12.59 1.19 1.67
C GLY A 46 -13.81 1.64 2.46
N LYS A 47 -14.99 1.55 1.85
CA LYS A 47 -16.25 1.93 2.51
C LYS A 47 -16.82 0.77 3.32
N ARG A 48 -16.73 -0.45 2.79
CA ARG A 48 -17.27 -1.65 3.41
C ARG A 48 -16.26 -2.38 4.28
N ARG A 49 -15.03 -2.49 3.77
CA ARG A 49 -13.93 -3.16 4.48
C ARG A 49 -12.93 -2.13 4.93
N PRO A 50 -12.17 -2.40 5.98
CA PRO A 50 -11.14 -1.48 6.47
C PRO A 50 -9.90 -1.51 5.56
N VAL A 51 -10.07 -1.12 4.30
CA VAL A 51 -8.99 -1.05 3.32
C VAL A 51 -8.32 0.32 3.42
N TYR A 52 -7.00 0.31 3.47
CA TYR A 52 -6.17 1.49 3.59
C TYR A 52 -5.23 1.60 2.40
N SER A 53 -4.91 2.82 2.02
CA SER A 53 -3.90 3.08 1.00
C SER A 53 -2.70 3.79 1.59
N ALA A 54 -1.53 3.53 0.99
CA ALA A 54 -0.31 4.25 1.27
C ALA A 54 0.28 4.76 -0.04
N ARG A 55 0.83 5.98 -0.01
CA ARG A 55 1.46 6.59 -1.17
C ARG A 55 2.88 6.07 -1.33
N ILE A 56 3.21 5.64 -2.56
CA ILE A 56 4.55 5.19 -2.93
C ILE A 56 5.06 6.12 -4.03
N GLY A 57 5.66 7.25 -3.63
CA GLY A 57 5.95 8.29 -4.58
C GLY A 57 4.67 8.90 -5.15
N ILE A 58 4.79 9.72 -6.21
CA ILE A 58 3.63 10.41 -6.77
C ILE A 58 2.68 9.47 -7.51
N ASP A 59 3.23 8.51 -8.26
CA ASP A 59 2.47 7.76 -9.25
C ASP A 59 2.07 6.35 -8.83
N TYR A 60 2.43 5.92 -7.62
CA TYR A 60 2.16 4.57 -7.17
C TYR A 60 1.47 4.54 -5.81
N ARG A 61 0.70 3.47 -5.58
CA ARG A 61 -0.04 3.27 -4.33
C ARG A 61 0.05 1.82 -3.90
N ALA A 62 -0.03 1.59 -2.58
CA ALA A 62 -0.20 0.26 -2.00
C ALA A 62 -1.56 0.20 -1.30
N LEU A 63 -2.17 -0.98 -1.30
CA LEU A 63 -3.43 -1.24 -0.61
C LEU A 63 -3.24 -2.35 0.41
N GLY A 64 -3.80 -2.14 1.59
CA GLY A 64 -3.81 -3.13 2.66
C GLY A 64 -5.15 -3.15 3.36
N VAL A 65 -5.45 -4.26 4.00
CA VAL A 65 -6.67 -4.41 4.79
C VAL A 65 -6.28 -4.64 6.25
N MET A 66 -6.99 -3.96 7.17
CA MET A 66 -6.75 -4.19 8.59
C MET A 66 -7.42 -5.49 9.03
N ASP A 67 -6.64 -6.32 9.70
CA ASP A 67 -7.10 -7.56 10.32
C ASP A 67 -6.68 -7.48 11.79
N GLY A 68 -7.60 -7.03 12.63
CA GLY A 68 -7.26 -6.69 14.01
C GLY A 68 -6.19 -5.59 14.04
N PRO A 69 -5.08 -5.79 14.77
CA PRO A 69 -4.00 -4.81 14.84
C PRO A 69 -3.01 -4.90 13.68
N VAL A 70 -3.20 -5.86 12.76
CA VAL A 70 -2.25 -6.14 11.67
C VAL A 70 -2.78 -5.58 10.36
N ILE A 71 -1.95 -4.83 9.61
CA ILE A 71 -2.27 -4.51 8.24
C ILE A 71 -1.75 -5.59 7.31
N VAL A 72 -2.62 -6.05 6.39
CA VAL A 72 -2.29 -7.08 5.41
C VAL A 72 -2.24 -6.42 4.03
N TRP A 73 -1.02 -6.16 3.53
CA TRP A 73 -0.83 -5.56 2.21
C TRP A 73 -1.13 -6.60 1.14
N PHE A 74 -2.01 -6.27 0.19
CA PHE A 74 -2.45 -7.22 -0.83
C PHE A 74 -2.25 -6.73 -2.26
N TRP A 75 -1.86 -5.46 -2.46
CA TRP A 75 -1.66 -4.90 -3.79
C TRP A 75 -0.73 -3.69 -3.75
N ILE A 76 0.04 -3.51 -4.82
CA ILE A 76 0.85 -2.33 -5.07
C ILE A 76 0.92 -2.12 -6.58
N GLY A 77 0.78 -0.89 -7.03
CA GLY A 77 0.81 -0.61 -8.46
C GLY A 77 0.60 0.86 -8.77
N PRO A 78 0.48 1.17 -10.07
CA PRO A 78 0.35 2.56 -10.51
C PRO A 78 -1.01 3.17 -10.14
N HIS A 79 -1.03 4.50 -10.03
CA HIS A 79 -2.17 5.27 -9.57
C HIS A 79 -3.43 5.03 -10.43
N HIS A 80 -3.28 4.90 -11.74
CA HIS A 80 -4.44 4.70 -12.60
C HIS A 80 -5.13 3.34 -12.35
N GLU A 81 -4.36 2.31 -12.03
CA GLU A 81 -4.95 1.01 -11.64
C GLU A 81 -5.58 1.10 -10.25
N TYR A 82 -4.93 1.83 -9.34
CA TYR A 82 -5.46 2.09 -8.01
C TYR A 82 -6.85 2.73 -8.09
N ASP A 83 -7.03 3.75 -8.94
CA ASP A 83 -8.32 4.42 -9.09
C ASP A 83 -9.42 3.43 -9.51
N ARG A 84 -9.10 2.52 -10.44
CA ARG A 84 -10.06 1.50 -10.87
C ARG A 84 -10.40 0.51 -9.77
N LEU A 85 -9.39 0.12 -8.97
CA LEU A 85 -9.61 -0.80 -7.86
C LEU A 85 -10.50 -0.19 -6.78
N LEU A 86 -10.38 1.12 -6.53
CA LEU A 86 -11.21 1.80 -5.55
C LEU A 86 -12.69 1.68 -5.86
N ASP A 87 -13.06 1.67 -7.14
CA ASP A 87 -14.47 1.55 -7.54
C ASP A 87 -15.09 0.22 -7.13
N SER A 88 -14.26 -0.82 -6.95
CA SER A 88 -14.73 -2.14 -6.54
C SER A 88 -14.61 -2.39 -5.04
N LEU A 89 -14.03 -1.47 -4.31
CA LEU A 89 -13.86 -1.57 -2.86
C LEU A 89 -14.95 -0.79 -2.14
#